data_2a7e5870ff4aa3adf07ad69b834f43ef
#
_entry.id   2a7e5870ff4aa3adf07ad69b834f43ef
#
_cell.length_a   1.000
_cell.length_b   1.000
_cell.length_c   1.000
_cell.angle_alpha   90.00
_cell.angle_beta   90.00
_cell.angle_gamma   90.00
#
_symmetry.space_group_name_H-M   'P 1'
#
loop_
_entity.id
_entity.type
_entity.pdbx_description
1 polymer ?
#
loop_
_entity_poly.entity_id
_entity_poly.type
_entity_poly.pdbx_seq_one_letter_code
_entity_poly.pdbx_strand_id
1 'polypeptide(L)'
;MRVTETIKRDQVLGNIQRNAQKLQDLQLEMATGQRINKPSDDPLGATMAQDIVTNISKQRQRLANLADSISWLERSEIELIKINEFLDKAKTLVMSQSTSSANEDTRNATAGEVKDIRDALFDAGNARSGKLYLFSGIKSLTPAIKHNHILQPAKVETEKIVQSDIRDLVDVTQFQAQFEGFSNNPYVMRITESGPWGRARYQISDDGGQNWGPELSLRPVVDMINPSGKESDQVKLKFSDDRGELQNKVNLLPDAFDFSSEKVEDFDISELGPVFPEGMEFVFTPNPPISFIGSPQKKETLIADGITVPVTITANELLLGEGEIEVDTFSLLMSLERALETNDGSVLAEKLQELELALEQVLKQRAFIGNTMRDLQEAQQKQEVQIFDQERRLSEIRDADLAESALHLKTAELNNRVSLDAGSRLIQPSLTDFLR
;
A
#
# COMPACT_ATOMS: atom_id res chain seq x y z
N MET A 1 -73.86 49.39 20.73
CA MET A 1 -73.78 48.06 21.40
C MET A 1 -73.42 46.92 20.47
N ARG A 2 -73.77 46.92 19.15
CA ARG A 2 -73.42 45.83 18.20
C ARG A 2 -71.89 45.61 18.01
N VAL A 3 -71.03 46.64 18.04
CA VAL A 3 -69.58 46.52 17.84
C VAL A 3 -68.92 45.78 18.99
N THR A 4 -69.37 45.93 20.25
CA THR A 4 -68.81 45.27 21.44
C THR A 4 -69.10 43.76 21.50
N GLU A 5 -70.23 43.28 20.98
CA GLU A 5 -70.57 41.87 20.93
C GLU A 5 -69.80 41.13 19.84
N THR A 6 -69.61 41.75 18.68
CA THR A 6 -68.79 41.20 17.63
C THR A 6 -67.37 41.07 18.09
N ILE A 7 -66.78 42.05 18.75
CA ILE A 7 -65.41 41.99 19.31
C ILE A 7 -65.29 40.87 20.37
N LYS A 8 -66.26 40.71 21.27
CA LYS A 8 -66.25 39.62 22.24
C LYS A 8 -66.32 38.26 21.59
N ARG A 9 -67.14 38.07 20.58
CA ARG A 9 -67.25 36.83 19.81
C ARG A 9 -65.92 36.47 19.11
N ASP A 10 -65.35 37.48 18.39
CA ASP A 10 -64.07 37.26 17.71
C ASP A 10 -62.92 36.94 18.70
N GLN A 11 -62.96 37.56 19.88
CA GLN A 11 -61.96 37.26 20.94
C GLN A 11 -62.15 35.84 21.49
N VAL A 12 -63.38 35.35 21.66
CA VAL A 12 -63.67 33.99 22.11
C VAL A 12 -63.25 32.95 21.03
N LEU A 13 -63.60 33.22 19.78
CA LEU A 13 -63.19 32.39 18.65
C LEU A 13 -61.65 32.28 18.56
N GLY A 14 -60.94 33.41 18.69
CA GLY A 14 -59.48 33.44 18.71
C GLY A 14 -58.90 32.66 19.89
N ASN A 15 -59.57 32.68 21.07
CA ASN A 15 -59.15 31.86 22.20
C ASN A 15 -59.34 30.36 21.95
N ILE A 16 -60.49 29.95 21.40
CA ILE A 16 -60.79 28.56 21.03
C ILE A 16 -59.74 28.05 20.02
N GLN A 17 -59.45 28.82 18.98
CA GLN A 17 -58.46 28.47 17.99
C GLN A 17 -57.05 28.28 18.61
N ARG A 18 -56.63 29.21 19.46
CA ARG A 18 -55.34 29.09 20.19
C ARG A 18 -55.27 27.85 21.11
N ASN A 19 -56.35 27.55 21.82
CA ASN A 19 -56.43 26.37 22.69
C ASN A 19 -56.42 25.06 21.88
N ALA A 20 -57.12 25.03 20.72
CA ALA A 20 -57.09 23.88 19.81
C ALA A 20 -55.70 23.66 19.21
N GLN A 21 -55.05 24.74 18.85
CA GLN A 21 -53.66 24.65 18.32
C GLN A 21 -52.68 24.16 19.40
N LYS A 22 -52.76 24.72 20.60
CA LYS A 22 -51.93 24.26 21.73
C LYS A 22 -52.16 22.76 22.07
N LEU A 23 -53.42 22.32 21.99
CA LEU A 23 -53.74 20.91 22.16
C LEU A 23 -53.10 20.04 21.08
N GLN A 24 -53.18 20.46 19.82
CA GLN A 24 -52.56 19.75 18.70
C GLN A 24 -51.05 19.68 18.82
N ASP A 25 -50.36 20.76 19.22
CA ASP A 25 -48.95 20.81 19.40
C ASP A 25 -48.50 19.85 20.54
N LEU A 26 -49.24 19.82 21.69
CA LEU A 26 -48.97 18.87 22.78
C LEU A 26 -49.26 17.42 22.39
N GLN A 27 -50.27 17.17 21.56
CA GLN A 27 -50.52 15.82 21.01
C GLN A 27 -49.36 15.36 20.10
N LEU A 28 -48.83 16.27 19.28
CA LEU A 28 -47.65 15.98 18.45
C LEU A 28 -46.41 15.73 19.29
N GLU A 29 -46.17 16.52 20.35
CA GLU A 29 -45.09 16.37 21.29
C GLU A 29 -45.13 14.99 21.99
N MET A 30 -46.31 14.60 22.49
CA MET A 30 -46.55 13.29 23.07
C MET A 30 -46.36 12.13 22.08
N ALA A 31 -46.78 12.33 20.81
CA ALA A 31 -46.68 11.32 19.77
C ALA A 31 -45.25 11.11 19.29
N THR A 32 -44.45 12.15 19.23
CA THR A 32 -43.03 12.11 18.76
C THR A 32 -42.04 11.94 19.89
N GLY A 33 -42.41 12.26 21.12
CA GLY A 33 -41.51 12.35 22.29
C GLY A 33 -40.55 13.54 22.19
N GLN A 34 -40.79 14.48 21.25
CA GLN A 34 -39.90 15.62 21.00
C GLN A 34 -40.61 16.93 21.32
N ARG A 35 -39.97 17.78 22.12
CA ARG A 35 -40.40 19.13 22.44
C ARG A 35 -40.29 20.06 21.23
N ILE A 36 -39.24 19.88 20.41
CA ILE A 36 -38.97 20.66 19.21
C ILE A 36 -39.26 19.78 17.99
N ASN A 37 -40.44 19.99 17.39
CA ASN A 37 -40.89 19.29 16.18
C ASN A 37 -40.71 20.14 14.93
N LYS A 38 -40.77 21.47 15.07
CA LYS A 38 -40.63 22.43 13.96
C LYS A 38 -39.66 23.54 14.36
N PRO A 39 -38.92 24.14 13.40
CA PRO A 39 -38.02 25.26 13.69
C PRO A 39 -38.74 26.48 14.31
N SER A 40 -40.06 26.57 14.15
CA SER A 40 -40.88 27.64 14.74
C SER A 40 -41.12 27.46 16.24
N ASP A 41 -40.97 26.24 16.79
CA ASP A 41 -41.26 25.96 18.21
C ASP A 41 -40.15 26.55 19.09
N ASP A 42 -38.90 26.35 18.69
CA ASP A 42 -37.71 26.95 19.29
C ASP A 42 -36.60 27.09 18.22
N PRO A 43 -36.49 28.25 17.57
CA PRO A 43 -35.53 28.44 16.48
C PRO A 43 -34.07 28.23 16.90
N LEU A 44 -33.69 28.62 18.12
CA LEU A 44 -32.34 28.46 18.63
C LEU A 44 -32.04 26.98 18.96
N GLY A 45 -32.95 26.33 19.70
CA GLY A 45 -32.85 24.92 20.03
C GLY A 45 -32.87 24.04 18.76
N ALA A 46 -33.71 24.36 17.76
CA ALA A 46 -33.74 23.62 16.49
C ALA A 46 -32.40 23.71 15.74
N THR A 47 -31.79 24.90 15.69
CA THR A 47 -30.48 25.09 15.05
C THR A 47 -29.40 24.29 15.79
N MET A 48 -29.34 24.38 17.13
CA MET A 48 -28.38 23.62 17.95
C MET A 48 -28.58 22.11 17.78
N ALA A 49 -29.82 21.62 17.80
CA ALA A 49 -30.15 20.21 17.59
C ALA A 49 -29.68 19.73 16.20
N GLN A 50 -29.92 20.54 15.15
CA GLN A 50 -29.48 20.21 13.79
C GLN A 50 -27.95 20.14 13.66
N ASP A 51 -27.22 21.05 14.30
CA ASP A 51 -25.75 21.03 14.35
C ASP A 51 -25.23 19.76 15.04
N ILE A 52 -25.86 19.41 16.18
CA ILE A 52 -25.49 18.19 16.92
C ILE A 52 -25.77 16.94 16.06
N VAL A 53 -26.93 16.83 15.42
CA VAL A 53 -27.29 15.70 14.53
C VAL A 53 -26.28 15.58 13.38
N THR A 54 -25.89 16.71 12.79
CA THR A 54 -24.88 16.73 11.72
C THR A 54 -23.54 16.24 12.22
N ASN A 55 -23.12 16.67 13.43
CA ASN A 55 -21.88 16.22 14.04
C ASN A 55 -21.90 14.73 14.39
N ILE A 56 -22.99 14.24 14.99
CA ILE A 56 -23.18 12.80 15.26
C ILE A 56 -23.07 11.98 13.96
N SER A 57 -23.68 12.45 12.88
CA SER A 57 -23.62 11.76 11.58
C SER A 57 -22.18 11.66 11.04
N LYS A 58 -21.41 12.76 11.13
CA LYS A 58 -19.98 12.77 10.76
C LYS A 58 -19.16 11.83 11.64
N GLN A 59 -19.41 11.82 12.95
CA GLN A 59 -18.70 10.95 13.90
C GLN A 59 -19.03 9.48 13.66
N ARG A 60 -20.27 9.12 13.39
CA ARG A 60 -20.68 7.75 13.02
C ARG A 60 -20.00 7.28 11.73
N GLN A 61 -19.88 8.17 10.74
CA GLN A 61 -19.14 7.83 9.51
C GLN A 61 -17.64 7.59 9.80
N ARG A 62 -17.02 8.40 10.67
CA ARG A 62 -15.64 8.16 11.11
C ARG A 62 -15.51 6.83 11.83
N LEU A 63 -16.45 6.53 12.73
CA LEU A 63 -16.47 5.25 13.44
C LEU A 63 -16.50 4.05 12.48
N ALA A 64 -17.34 4.11 11.43
CA ALA A 64 -17.39 3.09 10.41
C ALA A 64 -16.04 2.95 9.66
N ASN A 65 -15.43 4.08 9.30
CA ASN A 65 -14.13 4.08 8.63
C ASN A 65 -13.01 3.50 9.51
N LEU A 66 -13.05 3.75 10.83
CA LEU A 66 -12.12 3.17 11.80
C LEU A 66 -12.31 1.65 11.88
N ALA A 67 -13.55 1.16 11.96
CA ALA A 67 -13.86 -0.26 12.00
C ALA A 67 -13.39 -0.99 10.72
N ASP A 68 -13.60 -0.39 9.55
CA ASP A 68 -13.12 -0.91 8.27
C ASP A 68 -11.59 -0.98 8.23
N SER A 69 -10.91 0.04 8.78
CA SER A 69 -9.46 0.09 8.83
C SER A 69 -8.87 -0.94 9.81
N ILE A 70 -9.50 -1.15 10.96
CA ILE A 70 -9.11 -2.20 11.90
C ILE A 70 -9.25 -3.57 11.23
N SER A 71 -10.38 -3.85 10.58
CA SER A 71 -10.61 -5.11 9.87
C SER A 71 -9.59 -5.33 8.73
N TRP A 72 -9.15 -4.27 8.09
CA TRP A 72 -8.10 -4.33 7.07
C TRP A 72 -6.75 -4.74 7.68
N LEU A 73 -6.37 -4.11 8.79
CA LEU A 73 -5.11 -4.42 9.48
C LEU A 73 -5.11 -5.83 10.09
N GLU A 74 -6.24 -6.30 10.65
CA GLU A 74 -6.39 -7.67 11.14
C GLU A 74 -6.13 -8.71 10.04
N ARG A 75 -6.67 -8.49 8.85
CA ARG A 75 -6.41 -9.37 7.69
C ARG A 75 -4.94 -9.31 7.26
N SER A 76 -4.36 -8.12 7.27
CA SER A 76 -2.94 -7.95 6.95
C SER A 76 -2.05 -8.66 7.97
N GLU A 77 -2.37 -8.60 9.26
CA GLU A 77 -1.65 -9.32 10.31
C GLU A 77 -1.68 -10.84 10.11
N ILE A 78 -2.83 -11.39 9.73
CA ILE A 78 -2.96 -12.83 9.43
C ILE A 78 -2.00 -13.24 8.30
N GLU A 79 -1.90 -12.46 7.24
CA GLU A 79 -0.98 -12.76 6.13
C GLU A 79 0.49 -12.57 6.53
N LEU A 80 0.81 -11.58 7.38
CA LEU A 80 2.16 -11.40 7.91
C LEU A 80 2.60 -12.56 8.81
N ILE A 81 1.69 -13.15 9.57
CA ILE A 81 1.97 -14.36 10.36
C ILE A 81 2.38 -15.50 9.43
N LYS A 82 1.64 -15.73 8.34
CA LYS A 82 1.99 -16.77 7.34
C LYS A 82 3.35 -16.51 6.68
N ILE A 83 3.60 -15.24 6.28
CA ILE A 83 4.89 -14.85 5.69
C ILE A 83 6.03 -15.14 6.67
N ASN A 84 5.85 -14.79 7.95
CA ASN A 84 6.85 -15.09 8.97
C ASN A 84 7.09 -16.60 9.14
N GLU A 85 6.00 -17.40 9.17
CA GLU A 85 6.11 -18.87 9.26
C GLU A 85 6.84 -19.46 8.06
N PHE A 86 6.62 -18.98 6.84
CA PHE A 86 7.32 -19.42 5.65
C PHE A 86 8.80 -19.07 5.70
N LEU A 87 9.16 -17.88 6.15
CA LEU A 87 10.57 -17.48 6.29
C LEU A 87 11.27 -18.25 7.42
N ASP A 88 10.61 -18.49 8.55
CA ASP A 88 11.15 -19.33 9.63
C ASP A 88 11.36 -20.77 9.15
N LYS A 89 10.44 -21.31 8.35
CA LYS A 89 10.62 -22.62 7.73
C LYS A 89 11.81 -22.64 6.78
N ALA A 90 11.94 -21.64 5.92
CA ALA A 90 13.08 -21.50 5.02
C ALA A 90 14.40 -21.44 5.80
N LYS A 91 14.46 -20.64 6.88
CA LYS A 91 15.62 -20.55 7.76
C LYS A 91 15.99 -21.91 8.36
N THR A 92 15.01 -22.64 8.86
CA THR A 92 15.22 -23.97 9.44
C THR A 92 15.78 -24.97 8.41
N LEU A 93 15.21 -24.96 7.21
CA LEU A 93 15.66 -25.80 6.10
C LEU A 93 17.11 -25.46 5.71
N VAL A 94 17.42 -24.18 5.48
CA VAL A 94 18.77 -23.74 5.12
C VAL A 94 19.79 -24.05 6.22
N MET A 95 19.45 -23.81 7.49
CA MET A 95 20.31 -24.18 8.63
C MET A 95 20.65 -25.69 8.64
N SER A 96 19.68 -26.54 8.36
CA SER A 96 19.89 -27.98 8.32
C SER A 96 20.86 -28.41 7.20
N GLN A 97 20.83 -27.68 6.07
CA GLN A 97 21.67 -27.97 4.90
C GLN A 97 23.01 -27.23 4.85
N SER A 98 23.23 -26.24 5.72
CA SER A 98 24.52 -25.53 5.84
C SER A 98 25.60 -26.36 6.52
N THR A 99 25.24 -27.51 7.11
CA THR A 99 26.16 -28.38 7.79
C THR A 99 26.96 -29.28 6.81
N SER A 100 28.16 -29.65 7.17
CA SER A 100 29.03 -30.54 6.36
C SER A 100 28.51 -31.97 6.19
N SER A 101 27.47 -32.35 6.94
CA SER A 101 26.84 -33.68 6.85
C SER A 101 25.73 -33.78 5.80
N ALA A 102 25.27 -32.63 5.24
CA ALA A 102 24.26 -32.61 4.19
C ALA A 102 24.86 -33.09 2.86
N ASN A 103 24.16 -33.98 2.17
CA ASN A 103 24.54 -34.48 0.86
C ASN A 103 23.76 -33.77 -0.27
N GLU A 104 24.23 -33.95 -1.50
CA GLU A 104 23.66 -33.35 -2.70
C GLU A 104 22.16 -33.68 -2.87
N ASP A 105 21.77 -34.95 -2.66
CA ASP A 105 20.37 -35.39 -2.81
C ASP A 105 19.42 -34.66 -1.82
N THR A 106 19.87 -34.51 -0.57
CA THR A 106 19.08 -33.81 0.45
C THR A 106 19.00 -32.31 0.17
N ARG A 107 20.06 -31.68 -0.34
CA ARG A 107 20.07 -30.30 -0.74
C ARG A 107 19.15 -30.04 -1.92
N ASN A 108 19.17 -30.89 -2.95
CA ASN A 108 18.27 -30.82 -4.09
C ASN A 108 16.78 -30.97 -3.68
N ALA A 109 16.48 -31.89 -2.76
CA ALA A 109 15.13 -32.00 -2.22
C ALA A 109 14.71 -30.73 -1.46
N THR A 110 15.60 -30.16 -0.66
CA THR A 110 15.37 -28.92 0.08
C THR A 110 15.23 -27.71 -0.85
N ALA A 111 15.93 -27.68 -1.98
CA ALA A 111 15.75 -26.62 -2.99
C ALA A 111 14.31 -26.57 -3.50
N GLY A 112 13.69 -27.75 -3.74
CA GLY A 112 12.27 -27.82 -4.08
C GLY A 112 11.36 -27.25 -3.00
N GLU A 113 11.63 -27.50 -1.71
CA GLU A 113 10.84 -26.93 -0.62
C GLU A 113 11.02 -25.39 -0.50
N VAL A 114 12.24 -24.87 -0.72
CA VAL A 114 12.51 -23.43 -0.74
C VAL A 114 11.77 -22.74 -1.89
N LYS A 115 11.72 -23.41 -3.05
CA LYS A 115 10.92 -22.95 -4.20
C LYS A 115 9.42 -22.87 -3.87
N ASP A 116 8.87 -23.91 -3.23
CA ASP A 116 7.46 -23.91 -2.81
C ASP A 116 7.18 -22.78 -1.81
N ILE A 117 8.11 -22.52 -0.89
CA ILE A 117 8.02 -21.38 0.04
C ILE A 117 8.03 -20.05 -0.71
N ARG A 118 8.90 -19.87 -1.69
CA ARG A 118 8.97 -18.66 -2.52
C ARG A 118 7.63 -18.42 -3.23
N ASP A 119 7.05 -19.45 -3.83
CA ASP A 119 5.78 -19.35 -4.55
C ASP A 119 4.62 -19.05 -3.57
N ALA A 120 4.64 -19.64 -2.38
CA ALA A 120 3.67 -19.33 -1.31
C ALA A 120 3.81 -17.88 -0.79
N LEU A 121 5.03 -17.35 -0.70
CA LEU A 121 5.27 -15.94 -0.35
C LEU A 121 4.80 -14.99 -1.45
N PHE A 122 4.91 -15.36 -2.71
CA PHE A 122 4.35 -14.59 -3.81
C PHE A 122 2.82 -14.50 -3.72
N ASP A 123 2.17 -15.60 -3.40
CA ASP A 123 0.72 -15.63 -3.20
C ASP A 123 0.31 -14.80 -1.97
N ALA A 124 1.05 -14.91 -0.87
CA ALA A 124 0.82 -14.11 0.34
C ALA A 124 1.05 -12.61 0.10
N GLY A 125 2.07 -12.23 -0.67
CA GLY A 125 2.31 -10.85 -1.10
C GLY A 125 1.19 -10.27 -1.96
N ASN A 126 0.44 -11.12 -2.66
CA ASN A 126 -0.76 -10.77 -3.44
C ASN A 126 -2.07 -11.12 -2.72
N ALA A 127 -2.05 -11.28 -1.40
CA ALA A 127 -3.24 -11.60 -0.62
C ALA A 127 -4.33 -10.53 -0.76
N ARG A 128 -5.60 -10.99 -0.67
CA ARG A 128 -6.77 -10.15 -0.92
C ARG A 128 -7.72 -10.11 0.27
N SER A 129 -8.36 -8.95 0.42
CA SER A 129 -9.56 -8.77 1.23
C SER A 129 -10.76 -8.53 0.29
N GLY A 130 -11.50 -9.58 -0.03
CA GLY A 130 -12.53 -9.55 -1.07
C GLY A 130 -11.93 -9.32 -2.47
N LYS A 131 -12.21 -8.16 -3.08
CA LYS A 131 -11.67 -7.80 -4.40
C LYS A 131 -10.38 -6.95 -4.32
N LEU A 132 -9.97 -6.55 -3.12
CA LEU A 132 -8.88 -5.61 -2.92
C LEU A 132 -7.61 -6.32 -2.45
N TYR A 133 -6.46 -5.98 -3.02
CA TYR A 133 -5.16 -6.47 -2.59
C TYR A 133 -4.68 -5.72 -1.35
N LEU A 134 -4.19 -6.48 -0.36
CA LEU A 134 -3.81 -5.93 0.96
C LEU A 134 -2.54 -5.06 0.89
N PHE A 135 -1.56 -5.47 0.08
CA PHE A 135 -0.21 -4.90 0.08
C PHE A 135 0.11 -4.05 -1.15
N SER A 136 -0.92 -3.62 -1.90
CA SER A 136 -0.77 -2.76 -3.10
C SER A 136 -0.79 -1.26 -2.83
N GLY A 137 -0.81 -0.82 -1.57
CA GLY A 137 -0.99 0.58 -1.19
C GLY A 137 -2.34 1.13 -1.63
N ILE A 138 -2.36 2.34 -2.22
CA ILE A 138 -3.62 2.96 -2.68
C ILE A 138 -4.18 2.30 -3.95
N LYS A 139 -3.37 1.56 -4.73
CA LYS A 139 -3.81 0.83 -5.94
C LYS A 139 -4.37 -0.56 -5.61
N SER A 140 -5.27 -0.65 -4.66
CA SER A 140 -5.77 -1.92 -4.11
C SER A 140 -6.52 -2.83 -5.10
N LEU A 141 -6.85 -2.35 -6.31
CA LEU A 141 -7.48 -3.17 -7.36
C LEU A 141 -6.45 -3.90 -8.27
N THR A 142 -5.18 -3.56 -8.17
CA THR A 142 -4.09 -4.19 -8.92
C THR A 142 -3.27 -5.09 -8.00
N PRO A 143 -2.69 -6.21 -8.48
CA PRO A 143 -1.76 -7.02 -7.69
C PRO A 143 -0.65 -6.14 -7.11
N ALA A 144 -0.13 -6.54 -5.95
CA ALA A 144 0.99 -5.83 -5.35
C ALA A 144 2.30 -6.12 -6.09
N ILE A 145 2.52 -7.39 -6.40
CA ILE A 145 3.74 -7.89 -7.03
C ILE A 145 3.41 -8.72 -8.28
N LYS A 146 4.36 -8.74 -9.21
CA LYS A 146 4.25 -9.46 -10.48
C LYS A 146 5.57 -10.15 -10.81
N HIS A 147 5.47 -11.36 -11.38
CA HIS A 147 6.64 -12.00 -12.01
C HIS A 147 7.08 -11.23 -13.25
N ASN A 148 8.35 -10.93 -13.33
CA ASN A 148 8.96 -10.41 -14.54
C ASN A 148 9.29 -11.58 -15.46
N HIS A 149 8.37 -11.93 -16.37
CA HIS A 149 8.56 -13.00 -17.35
C HIS A 149 9.46 -12.59 -18.51
N ILE A 150 9.79 -11.30 -18.62
CA ILE A 150 10.64 -10.78 -19.68
C ILE A 150 11.90 -10.29 -18.99
N LEU A 151 13.04 -10.86 -19.35
CA LEU A 151 14.34 -10.28 -19.09
C LEU A 151 14.35 -8.91 -19.80
N GLN A 152 14.01 -7.87 -19.05
CA GLN A 152 14.17 -6.52 -19.60
C GLN A 152 15.67 -6.28 -19.73
N PRO A 153 16.12 -5.60 -20.81
CA PRO A 153 17.52 -5.25 -20.91
C PRO A 153 17.92 -4.48 -19.64
N ALA A 154 19.05 -4.86 -19.07
CA ALA A 154 19.63 -4.12 -17.96
C ALA A 154 19.78 -2.66 -18.41
N LYS A 155 19.37 -1.71 -17.55
CA LYS A 155 19.61 -0.31 -17.84
C LYS A 155 21.11 -0.09 -17.81
N VAL A 156 21.71 0.14 -18.98
CA VAL A 156 23.14 0.47 -19.09
C VAL A 156 23.26 1.98 -18.86
N GLU A 157 23.75 2.35 -17.69
CA GLU A 157 24.13 3.74 -17.42
C GLU A 157 25.64 3.86 -17.65
N THR A 158 26.03 4.65 -18.64
CA THR A 158 27.43 5.00 -18.86
C THR A 158 27.78 6.22 -18.03
N GLU A 159 28.27 6.02 -16.81
CA GLU A 159 28.90 7.08 -16.05
C GLU A 159 30.40 7.17 -16.39
N LYS A 160 30.79 8.35 -16.78
CA LYS A 160 32.18 8.75 -17.08
C LYS A 160 32.81 8.22 -18.35
N ILE A 161 32.47 8.83 -19.46
CA ILE A 161 33.48 8.99 -20.52
C ILE A 161 34.48 10.02 -20.00
N VAL A 162 35.64 9.59 -19.54
CA VAL A 162 36.76 10.48 -19.29
C VAL A 162 37.13 11.09 -20.61
N GLN A 163 37.08 12.42 -20.70
CA GLN A 163 37.43 13.21 -21.88
C GLN A 163 38.77 12.78 -22.45
N SER A 164 38.74 11.96 -23.46
CA SER A 164 39.81 11.85 -24.46
C SER A 164 39.16 11.95 -25.82
N ASP A 165 39.85 12.58 -26.78
CA ASP A 165 39.41 13.00 -28.10
C ASP A 165 38.88 11.91 -29.06
N ILE A 166 38.07 11.00 -28.57
CA ILE A 166 37.56 9.84 -29.29
C ILE A 166 36.08 10.06 -29.65
N ARG A 167 35.83 11.02 -30.53
CA ARG A 167 34.46 11.31 -31.01
C ARG A 167 33.89 10.27 -31.97
N ASP A 168 34.70 9.30 -32.44
CA ASP A 168 34.29 8.39 -33.51
C ASP A 168 34.28 6.90 -33.14
N LEU A 169 34.47 6.51 -31.86
CA LEU A 169 34.82 5.12 -31.55
C LEU A 169 33.71 4.24 -31.01
N VAL A 170 32.71 4.77 -30.33
CA VAL A 170 31.55 3.96 -29.91
C VAL A 170 30.33 4.85 -29.72
N ASP A 171 29.31 4.63 -30.51
CA ASP A 171 27.98 5.13 -30.19
C ASP A 171 27.36 4.17 -29.15
N VAL A 172 27.52 4.49 -27.86
CA VAL A 172 27.06 3.67 -26.73
C VAL A 172 25.55 3.48 -26.71
N THR A 173 24.82 4.34 -27.45
CA THR A 173 23.36 4.24 -27.56
C THR A 173 22.90 3.05 -28.40
N GLN A 174 23.81 2.40 -29.12
CA GLN A 174 23.52 1.27 -30.02
C GLN A 174 23.69 -0.10 -29.33
N PHE A 175 24.21 -0.15 -28.10
CA PHE A 175 24.37 -1.43 -27.38
C PHE A 175 23.23 -1.69 -26.42
N GLN A 176 22.56 -2.81 -26.62
CA GLN A 176 21.67 -3.39 -25.63
C GLN A 176 22.42 -4.52 -24.93
N ALA A 177 22.57 -4.42 -23.63
CA ALA A 177 23.03 -5.51 -22.81
C ALA A 177 21.86 -6.26 -22.22
N GLN A 178 21.76 -7.56 -22.47
CA GLN A 178 20.81 -8.45 -21.84
C GLN A 178 21.50 -9.15 -20.67
N PHE A 179 20.86 -9.10 -19.53
CA PHE A 179 21.31 -9.75 -18.31
C PHE A 179 20.60 -11.09 -18.17
N GLU A 180 21.34 -12.20 -18.18
CA GLU A 180 20.82 -13.53 -17.86
C GLU A 180 21.31 -13.93 -16.48
N GLY A 181 20.38 -14.27 -15.57
CA GLY A 181 20.68 -14.69 -14.21
C GLY A 181 19.92 -13.89 -13.17
N PHE A 182 20.17 -14.18 -11.92
CA PHE A 182 19.51 -13.56 -10.78
C PHE A 182 20.57 -12.94 -9.88
N SER A 183 20.58 -11.64 -9.77
CA SER A 183 21.39 -10.93 -8.79
C SER A 183 20.68 -9.63 -8.42
N ASN A 184 20.79 -9.21 -7.18
CA ASN A 184 20.29 -7.93 -6.70
C ASN A 184 21.37 -6.86 -6.66
N ASN A 185 22.62 -7.27 -6.81
CA ASN A 185 23.74 -6.34 -6.71
C ASN A 185 23.92 -5.59 -8.03
N PRO A 186 24.12 -4.28 -8.01
CA PRO A 186 24.56 -3.56 -9.19
C PRO A 186 25.96 -4.01 -9.59
N TYR A 187 26.11 -4.49 -10.80
CA TYR A 187 27.42 -4.80 -11.36
C TYR A 187 28.01 -3.59 -12.04
N VAL A 188 29.28 -3.35 -11.79
CA VAL A 188 30.06 -2.35 -12.51
C VAL A 188 31.13 -3.06 -13.32
N MET A 189 31.12 -2.89 -14.63
CA MET A 189 32.16 -3.39 -15.51
C MET A 189 33.03 -2.22 -15.95
N ARG A 190 34.35 -2.31 -15.75
CA ARG A 190 35.33 -1.32 -16.17
C ARG A 190 36.22 -1.90 -17.24
N ILE A 191 36.43 -1.16 -18.32
CA ILE A 191 37.44 -1.50 -19.34
C ILE A 191 38.81 -1.08 -18.83
N THR A 192 39.70 -2.04 -18.69
CA THR A 192 41.07 -1.84 -18.16
C THR A 192 42.10 -1.67 -19.26
N GLU A 193 41.86 -2.22 -20.47
CA GLU A 193 42.70 -2.07 -21.64
C GLU A 193 41.83 -1.82 -22.88
N SER A 194 42.13 -0.76 -23.62
CA SER A 194 41.36 -0.38 -24.81
C SER A 194 41.54 -1.36 -25.94
N GLY A 195 40.48 -1.63 -26.70
CA GLY A 195 40.53 -2.49 -27.86
C GLY A 195 39.17 -2.87 -28.41
N PRO A 196 39.13 -3.56 -29.56
CA PRO A 196 37.90 -4.18 -30.06
C PRO A 196 37.55 -5.44 -29.29
N TRP A 197 36.43 -6.09 -29.63
CA TRP A 197 36.04 -7.39 -29.09
C TRP A 197 37.20 -8.40 -29.17
N GLY A 198 37.41 -9.12 -28.04
CA GLY A 198 38.47 -10.11 -27.90
C GLY A 198 39.81 -9.53 -27.50
N ARG A 199 40.11 -8.24 -27.73
CA ARG A 199 41.36 -7.58 -27.33
C ARG A 199 41.17 -6.66 -26.11
N ALA A 200 40.07 -5.93 -26.05
CA ALA A 200 39.75 -5.15 -24.85
C ALA A 200 39.69 -6.03 -23.61
N ARG A 201 40.21 -5.53 -22.50
CA ARG A 201 40.15 -6.21 -21.20
C ARG A 201 39.20 -5.46 -20.29
N TYR A 202 38.59 -6.20 -19.39
CA TYR A 202 37.64 -5.67 -18.42
C TYR A 202 37.79 -6.33 -17.06
N GLN A 203 37.32 -5.64 -16.04
CA GLN A 203 37.11 -6.15 -14.70
C GLN A 203 35.67 -5.90 -14.29
N ILE A 204 35.12 -6.75 -13.41
CA ILE A 204 33.77 -6.63 -12.87
C ILE A 204 33.84 -6.48 -11.37
N SER A 205 32.97 -5.60 -10.86
CA SER A 205 32.66 -5.44 -9.45
C SER A 205 31.19 -5.77 -9.22
N ASP A 206 30.87 -6.49 -8.15
CA ASP A 206 29.52 -6.81 -7.69
C ASP A 206 29.09 -6.00 -6.44
N ASP A 207 29.93 -5.06 -6.00
CA ASP A 207 29.77 -4.23 -4.82
C ASP A 207 29.83 -2.71 -5.11
N GLY A 208 29.48 -2.34 -6.34
CA GLY A 208 29.46 -0.93 -6.75
C GLY A 208 30.84 -0.31 -6.99
N GLY A 209 31.86 -1.10 -7.27
CA GLY A 209 33.21 -0.63 -7.62
C GLY A 209 34.18 -0.58 -6.45
N GLN A 210 33.87 -1.21 -5.30
CA GLN A 210 34.77 -1.27 -4.15
C GLN A 210 35.82 -2.37 -4.32
N ASN A 211 35.42 -3.54 -4.78
CA ASN A 211 36.29 -4.66 -5.07
C ASN A 211 36.17 -5.08 -6.55
N TRP A 212 37.26 -5.43 -7.16
CA TRP A 212 37.32 -5.77 -8.58
C TRP A 212 37.77 -7.22 -8.78
N GLY A 213 37.07 -7.93 -9.67
CA GLY A 213 37.38 -9.27 -10.08
C GLY A 213 38.63 -9.36 -10.96
N PRO A 214 38.99 -10.60 -11.45
CA PRO A 214 40.10 -10.79 -12.35
C PRO A 214 39.91 -10.05 -13.67
N GLU A 215 41.03 -9.72 -14.30
CA GLU A 215 41.03 -9.09 -15.61
C GLU A 215 40.80 -10.14 -16.70
N LEU A 216 39.77 -9.94 -17.53
CA LEU A 216 39.32 -10.86 -18.57
C LEU A 216 39.21 -10.17 -19.92
N SER A 217 39.27 -10.95 -21.01
CA SER A 217 39.04 -10.43 -22.35
C SER A 217 37.56 -10.17 -22.61
N LEU A 218 37.23 -8.97 -23.13
CA LEU A 218 35.85 -8.57 -23.44
C LEU A 218 35.32 -9.34 -24.65
N ARG A 219 34.25 -10.07 -24.47
CA ARG A 219 33.53 -10.83 -25.50
C ARG A 219 32.09 -10.39 -25.57
N PRO A 220 31.36 -10.63 -26.67
CA PRO A 220 29.91 -10.30 -26.76
C PRO A 220 29.05 -11.02 -25.74
N VAL A 221 29.50 -12.17 -25.23
CA VAL A 221 28.90 -12.82 -24.07
C VAL A 221 29.96 -12.86 -22.98
N VAL A 222 29.65 -12.21 -21.88
CA VAL A 222 30.55 -12.07 -20.72
C VAL A 222 29.93 -12.83 -19.56
N ASP A 223 30.67 -13.82 -19.04
CA ASP A 223 30.33 -14.45 -17.78
C ASP A 223 30.75 -13.51 -16.65
N MET A 224 29.81 -13.22 -15.74
CA MET A 224 30.10 -12.37 -14.58
C MET A 224 30.88 -13.19 -13.57
N ILE A 225 32.14 -12.88 -13.40
CA ILE A 225 33.03 -13.50 -12.42
C ILE A 225 33.18 -12.50 -11.27
N ASN A 226 32.83 -12.92 -10.06
CA ASN A 226 32.93 -12.07 -8.88
C ASN A 226 34.38 -11.78 -8.48
N PRO A 227 34.65 -10.78 -7.60
CA PRO A 227 35.98 -10.42 -7.15
C PRO A 227 36.76 -11.59 -6.54
N SER A 228 36.11 -12.63 -6.01
CA SER A 228 36.73 -13.83 -5.46
C SER A 228 37.24 -14.84 -6.53
N GLY A 229 37.00 -14.54 -7.82
CA GLY A 229 37.37 -15.43 -8.93
C GLY A 229 36.46 -16.64 -9.12
N LYS A 230 35.38 -16.74 -8.36
CA LYS A 230 34.34 -17.75 -8.57
C LYS A 230 33.32 -17.20 -9.59
N GLU A 231 32.84 -18.07 -10.48
CA GLU A 231 31.68 -17.73 -11.29
C GLU A 231 30.53 -17.36 -10.32
N SER A 232 30.15 -16.07 -10.33
CA SER A 232 29.00 -15.66 -9.56
C SER A 232 27.77 -16.12 -10.34
N ASP A 233 27.08 -17.06 -9.81
CA ASP A 233 25.71 -17.42 -10.14
C ASP A 233 25.30 -17.31 -11.61
N GLN A 234 26.11 -17.79 -12.57
CA GLN A 234 25.81 -17.85 -14.00
C GLN A 234 25.20 -16.55 -14.56
N VAL A 235 25.49 -15.42 -13.95
CA VAL A 235 25.09 -14.12 -14.50
C VAL A 235 25.90 -13.89 -15.76
N LYS A 236 25.19 -13.75 -16.89
CA LYS A 236 25.79 -13.51 -18.18
C LYS A 236 25.30 -12.18 -18.72
N LEU A 237 26.22 -11.37 -19.22
CA LEU A 237 25.92 -10.22 -20.02
C LEU A 237 26.01 -10.60 -21.50
N LYS A 238 24.93 -10.42 -22.23
CA LYS A 238 24.92 -10.53 -23.69
C LYS A 238 24.80 -9.13 -24.27
N PHE A 239 25.81 -8.73 -25.02
CA PHE A 239 25.74 -7.51 -25.79
C PHE A 239 25.09 -7.83 -27.14
N SER A 240 24.07 -7.05 -27.51
CA SER A 240 23.43 -7.12 -28.82
C SER A 240 23.45 -5.73 -29.46
N ASP A 241 23.63 -5.69 -30.74
CA ASP A 241 23.34 -4.50 -31.53
C ASP A 241 21.91 -4.55 -32.11
N ASP A 242 21.35 -3.39 -32.44
CA ASP A 242 20.01 -3.29 -33.04
C ASP A 242 19.86 -4.05 -34.36
N ARG A 243 20.97 -4.52 -34.96
CA ARG A 243 21.02 -5.18 -36.28
C ARG A 243 21.21 -6.70 -36.18
N GLY A 244 21.48 -7.26 -35.01
CA GLY A 244 21.70 -8.69 -34.81
C GLY A 244 23.00 -9.21 -35.50
N GLU A 245 23.86 -8.34 -35.97
CA GLU A 245 25.06 -8.70 -36.74
C GLU A 245 26.21 -9.17 -35.83
N LEU A 246 26.24 -8.72 -34.56
CA LEU A 246 27.29 -9.09 -33.60
C LEU A 246 27.37 -10.59 -33.36
N GLN A 247 26.25 -11.28 -33.28
CA GLN A 247 26.21 -12.73 -33.05
C GLN A 247 26.76 -13.54 -34.24
N ASN A 248 26.64 -13.05 -35.45
CA ASN A 248 27.15 -13.71 -36.65
C ASN A 248 28.67 -13.52 -36.83
N LYS A 249 29.22 -12.39 -36.38
CA LYS A 249 30.68 -12.12 -36.50
C LYS A 249 31.50 -12.87 -35.43
N VAL A 250 30.93 -13.11 -34.27
CA VAL A 250 31.59 -13.85 -33.15
C VAL A 250 31.79 -15.34 -33.47
N ASN A 251 30.85 -15.94 -34.22
CA ASN A 251 30.97 -17.33 -34.66
C ASN A 251 32.08 -17.57 -35.70
N LEU A 252 32.68 -16.50 -36.21
CA LEU A 252 33.81 -16.56 -37.16
C LEU A 252 35.18 -16.52 -36.44
N LEU A 253 35.24 -16.21 -35.17
CA LEU A 253 36.48 -16.26 -34.38
C LEU A 253 36.70 -17.67 -33.85
N PRO A 254 37.78 -18.35 -34.16
CA PRO A 254 38.12 -19.66 -33.54
C PRO A 254 38.26 -19.51 -32.03
N ASP A 255 37.79 -20.49 -31.28
CA ASP A 255 37.83 -20.54 -29.80
C ASP A 255 39.23 -20.37 -29.16
N ALA A 256 40.27 -20.33 -29.99
CA ALA A 256 41.67 -20.24 -29.58
C ALA A 256 42.48 -19.23 -30.42
N PHE A 257 41.89 -18.06 -30.73
CA PHE A 257 42.67 -17.04 -31.44
C PHE A 257 43.60 -16.33 -30.45
N ASP A 258 44.88 -16.63 -30.52
CA ASP A 258 45.92 -15.96 -29.74
C ASP A 258 46.31 -14.63 -30.37
N PHE A 259 45.75 -13.54 -29.82
CA PHE A 259 46.07 -12.18 -30.26
C PHE A 259 47.49 -11.72 -29.89
N SER A 260 48.28 -12.52 -29.20
CA SER A 260 49.68 -12.22 -28.84
C SER A 260 50.70 -12.62 -29.94
N SER A 261 50.26 -13.31 -30.99
CA SER A 261 51.15 -13.76 -32.05
C SER A 261 51.26 -12.73 -33.17
N GLU A 262 52.48 -12.51 -33.70
CA GLU A 262 52.87 -11.55 -34.75
C GLU A 262 52.10 -11.64 -36.10
N LYS A 263 51.05 -12.45 -36.19
CA LYS A 263 50.27 -12.64 -37.43
C LYS A 263 49.00 -11.76 -37.51
N VAL A 264 48.87 -10.78 -36.64
CA VAL A 264 47.72 -9.87 -36.62
C VAL A 264 47.76 -8.80 -37.72
N GLU A 265 48.90 -8.66 -38.44
CA GLU A 265 49.05 -7.64 -39.47
C GLU A 265 48.17 -7.82 -40.73
N ASP A 266 47.59 -9.01 -40.92
CA ASP A 266 46.75 -9.32 -42.08
C ASP A 266 45.23 -9.26 -41.80
N PHE A 267 44.80 -8.92 -40.55
CA PHE A 267 43.40 -8.83 -40.20
C PHE A 267 42.94 -7.36 -40.14
N ASP A 268 41.94 -7.02 -40.93
CA ASP A 268 41.35 -5.67 -40.92
C ASP A 268 40.60 -5.47 -39.58
N ILE A 269 41.21 -4.70 -38.68
CA ILE A 269 40.71 -4.40 -37.33
C ILE A 269 39.34 -3.71 -37.40
N SER A 270 39.01 -3.03 -38.53
CA SER A 270 37.71 -2.40 -38.73
C SER A 270 36.55 -3.40 -38.84
N GLU A 271 36.83 -4.69 -39.10
CA GLU A 271 35.80 -5.75 -39.12
C GLU A 271 35.48 -6.34 -37.73
N LEU A 272 36.28 -6.04 -36.69
CA LEU A 272 36.15 -6.60 -35.34
C LEU A 272 35.11 -5.86 -34.48
N GLY A 273 34.45 -4.85 -34.99
CA GLY A 273 33.45 -4.09 -34.24
C GLY A 273 34.01 -2.86 -33.52
N PRO A 274 33.26 -2.25 -32.63
CA PRO A 274 33.63 -0.99 -31.99
C PRO A 274 34.80 -1.19 -31.02
N VAL A 275 35.63 -0.14 -30.90
CA VAL A 275 36.76 -0.09 -29.95
C VAL A 275 36.25 0.45 -28.62
N PHE A 276 36.47 -0.28 -27.56
CA PHE A 276 36.12 0.13 -26.19
C PHE A 276 37.31 0.91 -25.60
N PRO A 277 37.11 2.14 -25.14
CA PRO A 277 38.19 2.93 -24.54
C PRO A 277 38.49 2.47 -23.09
N GLU A 278 39.76 2.58 -22.71
CA GLU A 278 40.20 2.37 -21.34
C GLU A 278 39.49 3.34 -20.37
N GLY A 279 39.10 2.85 -19.20
CA GLY A 279 38.40 3.62 -18.17
C GLY A 279 36.90 3.79 -18.42
N MET A 280 36.36 3.17 -19.49
CA MET A 280 34.91 3.14 -19.71
C MET A 280 34.25 2.23 -18.66
N GLU A 281 33.22 2.75 -18.03
CA GLU A 281 32.44 2.01 -17.01
C GLU A 281 31.01 1.78 -17.49
N PHE A 282 30.52 0.56 -17.31
CA PHE A 282 29.15 0.17 -17.54
C PHE A 282 28.54 -0.23 -16.19
N VAL A 283 27.44 0.39 -15.82
CA VAL A 283 26.68 0.02 -14.63
C VAL A 283 25.46 -0.79 -15.05
N PHE A 284 25.36 -2.01 -14.55
CA PHE A 284 24.26 -2.91 -14.82
C PHE A 284 23.45 -3.08 -13.56
N THR A 285 22.19 -2.64 -13.60
CA THR A 285 21.25 -2.91 -12.52
C THR A 285 20.37 -4.08 -12.95
N PRO A 286 20.51 -5.25 -12.33
CA PRO A 286 19.67 -6.38 -12.67
C PRO A 286 18.20 -6.06 -12.38
N ASN A 287 17.31 -6.52 -13.25
CA ASN A 287 15.89 -6.46 -12.95
C ASN A 287 15.56 -7.57 -11.95
N PRO A 288 14.95 -7.24 -10.82
CA PRO A 288 14.51 -8.27 -9.89
C PRO A 288 13.51 -9.20 -10.56
N PRO A 289 13.52 -10.52 -10.24
CA PRO A 289 12.61 -11.50 -10.83
C PRO A 289 11.14 -11.19 -10.54
N ILE A 290 10.91 -10.46 -9.48
CA ILE A 290 9.59 -10.00 -9.04
C ILE A 290 9.64 -8.49 -8.84
N SER A 291 8.70 -7.78 -9.42
CA SER A 291 8.60 -6.33 -9.30
C SER A 291 7.32 -5.90 -8.59
N PHE A 292 7.42 -4.82 -7.84
CA PHE A 292 6.28 -4.13 -7.26
C PHE A 292 5.55 -3.32 -8.34
N ILE A 293 4.25 -3.55 -8.49
CA ILE A 293 3.39 -2.84 -9.43
C ILE A 293 2.27 -2.05 -8.74
N GLY A 294 2.20 -2.15 -7.42
CA GLY A 294 1.29 -1.40 -6.58
C GLY A 294 1.58 0.11 -6.55
N SER A 295 1.23 0.75 -5.46
CA SER A 295 1.56 2.15 -5.18
C SER A 295 2.39 2.23 -3.90
N PRO A 296 3.50 2.98 -3.86
CA PRO A 296 4.25 3.21 -2.63
C PRO A 296 3.47 4.06 -1.62
N GLN A 297 2.43 4.77 -2.07
CA GLN A 297 1.58 5.56 -1.20
C GLN A 297 0.67 4.66 -0.36
N LYS A 298 0.63 4.93 0.95
CA LYS A 298 -0.21 4.21 1.91
C LYS A 298 -1.61 4.82 1.97
N LYS A 299 -2.61 3.98 2.18
CA LYS A 299 -3.96 4.45 2.51
C LYS A 299 -3.95 4.96 3.95
N GLU A 300 -4.56 6.12 4.17
CA GLU A 300 -4.65 6.74 5.49
C GLU A 300 -6.09 6.79 5.98
N THR A 301 -6.27 6.71 7.28
CA THR A 301 -7.56 6.86 7.96
C THR A 301 -7.48 8.01 8.96
N LEU A 302 -8.54 8.82 8.98
CA LEU A 302 -8.68 9.96 9.88
C LEU A 302 -9.10 9.47 11.27
N ILE A 303 -8.23 9.64 12.27
CA ILE A 303 -8.49 9.26 13.68
C ILE A 303 -9.01 10.42 14.53
N ALA A 304 -8.64 11.65 14.18
CA ALA A 304 -9.14 12.87 14.81
C ALA A 304 -9.14 14.00 13.78
N ASP A 305 -9.68 15.18 14.12
CA ASP A 305 -9.70 16.33 13.21
C ASP A 305 -8.27 16.73 12.83
N GLY A 306 -7.93 16.52 11.54
CA GLY A 306 -6.62 16.83 10.97
C GLY A 306 -5.52 15.79 11.27
N ILE A 307 -5.81 14.68 11.96
CA ILE A 307 -4.84 13.63 12.26
C ILE A 307 -5.20 12.36 11.49
N THR A 308 -4.31 11.97 10.57
CA THR A 308 -4.42 10.71 9.81
C THR A 308 -3.32 9.74 10.23
N VAL A 309 -3.61 8.45 10.14
CA VAL A 309 -2.63 7.35 10.30
C VAL A 309 -2.66 6.45 9.08
N PRO A 310 -1.48 5.98 8.62
CA PRO A 310 -1.42 5.01 7.55
C PRO A 310 -1.93 3.64 8.04
N VAL A 311 -2.83 3.03 7.25
CA VAL A 311 -3.48 1.75 7.58
C VAL A 311 -3.15 0.64 6.58
N THR A 312 -2.17 0.86 5.72
CA THR A 312 -1.66 -0.15 4.79
C THR A 312 -0.15 -0.22 4.86
N ILE A 313 0.38 -1.39 4.62
CA ILE A 313 1.78 -1.65 4.30
C ILE A 313 1.87 -2.06 2.83
N THR A 314 3.03 -1.89 2.23
CA THR A 314 3.25 -2.25 0.83
C THR A 314 4.09 -3.51 0.73
N ALA A 315 3.86 -4.32 -0.31
CA ALA A 315 4.69 -5.50 -0.58
C ALA A 315 6.17 -5.11 -0.85
N ASN A 316 6.39 -3.88 -1.29
CA ASN A 316 7.69 -3.34 -1.54
C ASN A 316 8.52 -3.21 -0.23
N GLU A 317 7.92 -2.61 0.80
CA GLU A 317 8.52 -2.52 2.13
C GLU A 317 8.59 -3.87 2.87
N LEU A 318 7.69 -4.79 2.52
CA LEU A 318 7.57 -6.07 3.20
C LEU A 318 8.50 -7.15 2.64
N LEU A 319 8.64 -7.23 1.31
CA LEU A 319 9.26 -8.37 0.61
C LEU A 319 10.36 -7.97 -0.38
N LEU A 320 10.42 -6.71 -0.84
CA LEU A 320 11.32 -6.27 -1.90
C LEU A 320 12.41 -5.30 -1.44
N GLY A 321 12.48 -5.01 -0.12
CA GLY A 321 13.61 -4.28 0.46
C GLY A 321 13.59 -2.76 0.29
N GLU A 322 12.48 -2.14 -0.17
CA GLU A 322 12.36 -0.69 -0.08
C GLU A 322 11.97 -0.25 1.34
N GLY A 323 12.96 -0.06 2.20
CA GLY A 323 12.74 0.34 3.58
C GLY A 323 14.05 0.60 4.31
N GLU A 324 14.02 0.54 5.65
CA GLU A 324 15.24 0.66 6.47
C GLU A 324 16.11 -0.61 6.44
N ILE A 325 15.50 -1.76 6.09
CA ILE A 325 16.18 -3.04 5.91
C ILE A 325 16.02 -3.38 4.42
N GLU A 326 17.10 -3.25 3.67
CA GLU A 326 17.10 -3.39 2.21
C GLU A 326 17.32 -4.86 1.78
N VAL A 327 16.39 -5.77 2.14
CA VAL A 327 16.46 -7.16 1.72
C VAL A 327 15.32 -7.52 0.79
N ASP A 328 15.65 -7.88 -0.46
CA ASP A 328 14.70 -8.50 -1.38
C ASP A 328 14.59 -10.00 -1.06
N THR A 329 13.51 -10.36 -0.41
CA THR A 329 13.23 -11.72 0.04
C THR A 329 13.15 -12.72 -1.11
N PHE A 330 12.63 -12.31 -2.28
CA PHE A 330 12.49 -13.23 -3.42
C PHE A 330 13.85 -13.55 -4.05
N SER A 331 14.68 -12.56 -4.24
CA SER A 331 16.02 -12.76 -4.76
C SER A 331 16.89 -13.55 -3.78
N LEU A 332 16.72 -13.30 -2.47
CA LEU A 332 17.36 -14.09 -1.43
C LEU A 332 16.97 -15.57 -1.53
N LEU A 333 15.66 -15.89 -1.60
CA LEU A 333 15.20 -17.27 -1.71
C LEU A 333 15.65 -17.94 -3.00
N MET A 334 15.70 -17.22 -4.11
CA MET A 334 16.22 -17.74 -5.37
C MET A 334 17.73 -18.05 -5.28
N SER A 335 18.50 -17.20 -4.60
CA SER A 335 19.92 -17.46 -4.37
C SER A 335 20.15 -18.69 -3.47
N LEU A 336 19.28 -18.87 -2.46
CA LEU A 336 19.29 -20.04 -1.59
C LEU A 336 18.90 -21.32 -2.33
N GLU A 337 17.82 -21.28 -3.13
CA GLU A 337 17.40 -22.38 -4.01
C GLU A 337 18.57 -22.87 -4.85
N ARG A 338 19.27 -21.94 -5.47
CA ARG A 338 20.40 -22.24 -6.32
C ARG A 338 21.61 -22.75 -5.56
N ALA A 339 21.98 -22.14 -4.42
CA ALA A 339 23.08 -22.64 -3.59
C ALA A 339 22.83 -24.07 -3.11
N LEU A 340 21.57 -24.45 -2.90
CA LEU A 340 21.16 -25.82 -2.60
C LEU A 340 21.34 -26.73 -3.81
N GLU A 341 20.93 -26.32 -5.01
CA GLU A 341 21.08 -27.06 -6.26
C GLU A 341 22.57 -27.26 -6.67
N THR A 342 23.39 -26.23 -6.46
CA THR A 342 24.83 -26.28 -6.76
C THR A 342 25.66 -26.90 -5.64
N ASN A 343 25.03 -27.36 -4.56
CA ASN A 343 25.66 -27.98 -3.40
C ASN A 343 26.69 -27.07 -2.71
N ASP A 344 26.51 -25.73 -2.73
CA ASP A 344 27.41 -24.76 -2.11
C ASP A 344 26.98 -24.40 -0.68
N GLY A 345 27.52 -25.15 0.30
CA GLY A 345 27.24 -24.92 1.71
C GLY A 345 27.84 -23.62 2.27
N SER A 346 28.80 -23.00 1.61
CA SER A 346 29.40 -21.73 2.06
C SER A 346 28.48 -20.56 1.82
N VAL A 347 27.84 -20.51 0.65
CA VAL A 347 26.84 -19.51 0.30
C VAL A 347 25.62 -19.66 1.20
N LEU A 348 25.17 -20.87 1.52
CA LEU A 348 24.06 -21.10 2.45
C LEU A 348 24.30 -20.47 3.83
N ALA A 349 25.54 -20.61 4.36
CA ALA A 349 25.88 -20.03 5.66
C ALA A 349 25.92 -18.49 5.64
N GLU A 350 26.38 -17.88 4.54
CA GLU A 350 26.40 -16.43 4.36
C GLU A 350 24.98 -15.87 4.24
N LYS A 351 24.13 -16.50 3.45
CA LYS A 351 22.74 -16.06 3.23
C LYS A 351 21.80 -16.27 4.42
N LEU A 352 22.19 -17.01 5.43
CA LEU A 352 21.42 -17.12 6.69
C LEU A 352 21.26 -15.76 7.38
N GLN A 353 22.28 -14.90 7.35
CA GLN A 353 22.19 -13.57 7.94
C GLN A 353 21.19 -12.68 7.19
N GLU A 354 21.17 -12.74 5.87
CA GLU A 354 20.19 -12.01 5.06
C GLU A 354 18.76 -12.51 5.33
N LEU A 355 18.60 -13.81 5.58
CA LEU A 355 17.30 -14.39 5.93
C LEU A 355 16.82 -13.94 7.32
N GLU A 356 17.74 -13.72 8.28
CA GLU A 356 17.42 -13.11 9.56
C GLU A 356 16.95 -11.65 9.40
N LEU A 357 17.59 -10.88 8.53
CA LEU A 357 17.18 -9.52 8.21
C LEU A 357 15.80 -9.49 7.53
N ALA A 358 15.50 -10.44 6.63
CA ALA A 358 14.18 -10.57 6.02
C ALA A 358 13.09 -10.87 7.07
N LEU A 359 13.38 -11.73 8.06
CA LEU A 359 12.48 -11.98 9.20
C LEU A 359 12.28 -10.72 10.06
N GLU A 360 13.36 -9.99 10.34
CA GLU A 360 13.29 -8.72 11.10
C GLU A 360 12.42 -7.68 10.37
N GLN A 361 12.54 -7.59 9.04
CA GLN A 361 11.70 -6.74 8.21
C GLN A 361 10.20 -7.05 8.38
N VAL A 362 9.82 -8.33 8.36
CA VAL A 362 8.44 -8.76 8.60
C VAL A 362 7.99 -8.43 10.02
N LEU A 363 8.82 -8.71 11.02
CA LEU A 363 8.51 -8.41 12.44
C LEU A 363 8.32 -6.91 12.67
N LYS A 364 9.09 -6.06 12.00
CA LYS A 364 8.94 -4.60 12.04
C LYS A 364 7.58 -4.16 11.48
N GLN A 365 7.16 -4.73 10.35
CA GLN A 365 5.85 -4.43 9.78
C GLN A 365 4.70 -4.94 10.66
N ARG A 366 4.86 -6.08 11.33
CA ARG A 366 3.89 -6.57 12.32
C ARG A 366 3.79 -5.64 13.54
N ALA A 367 4.93 -5.15 14.04
CA ALA A 367 4.94 -4.18 15.12
C ALA A 367 4.23 -2.87 14.73
N PHE A 368 4.44 -2.41 13.50
CA PHE A 368 3.72 -1.26 12.94
C PHE A 368 2.20 -1.50 12.94
N ILE A 369 1.74 -2.64 12.42
CA ILE A 369 0.30 -3.00 12.43
C ILE A 369 -0.25 -3.02 13.86
N GLY A 370 0.44 -3.69 14.78
CA GLY A 370 -0.02 -3.80 16.17
C GLY A 370 -0.15 -2.44 16.87
N ASN A 371 0.78 -1.53 16.64
CA ASN A 371 0.71 -0.18 17.18
C ASN A 371 -0.44 0.62 16.52
N THR A 372 -0.55 0.58 15.20
CA THR A 372 -1.62 1.28 14.48
C THR A 372 -3.01 0.76 14.87
N MET A 373 -3.18 -0.55 15.03
CA MET A 373 -4.45 -1.13 15.51
C MET A 373 -4.84 -0.61 16.89
N ARG A 374 -3.88 -0.48 17.81
CA ARG A 374 -4.12 0.08 19.14
C ARG A 374 -4.57 1.53 19.05
N ASP A 375 -3.89 2.35 18.25
CA ASP A 375 -4.25 3.75 18.06
C ASP A 375 -5.65 3.91 17.46
N LEU A 376 -6.02 3.05 16.49
CA LEU A 376 -7.37 3.03 15.91
C LEU A 376 -8.44 2.59 16.91
N GLN A 377 -8.17 1.58 17.76
CA GLN A 377 -9.09 1.11 18.80
C GLN A 377 -9.30 2.18 19.87
N GLU A 378 -8.25 2.87 20.30
CA GLU A 378 -8.36 4.01 21.21
C GLU A 378 -9.18 5.15 20.61
N ALA A 379 -8.95 5.48 19.33
CA ALA A 379 -9.71 6.48 18.60
C ALA A 379 -11.19 6.07 18.47
N GLN A 380 -11.47 4.79 18.20
CA GLN A 380 -12.81 4.23 18.14
C GLN A 380 -13.55 4.43 19.47
N GLN A 381 -12.95 4.00 20.58
CA GLN A 381 -13.54 4.12 21.92
C GLN A 381 -13.81 5.60 22.28
N LYS A 382 -12.87 6.49 21.99
CA LYS A 382 -13.04 7.93 22.21
C LYS A 382 -14.19 8.49 21.36
N GLN A 383 -14.33 8.04 20.13
CA GLN A 383 -15.38 8.48 19.21
C GLN A 383 -16.76 8.02 19.68
N GLU A 384 -16.88 6.79 20.22
CA GLU A 384 -18.13 6.25 20.80
C GLU A 384 -18.58 7.07 22.00
N VAL A 385 -17.66 7.41 22.91
CA VAL A 385 -17.94 8.27 24.07
C VAL A 385 -18.42 9.66 23.61
N GLN A 386 -17.78 10.25 22.61
CA GLN A 386 -18.18 11.55 22.07
C GLN A 386 -19.58 11.51 21.44
N ILE A 387 -19.91 10.44 20.71
CA ILE A 387 -21.26 10.26 20.15
C ILE A 387 -22.29 10.17 21.27
N PHE A 388 -22.03 9.35 22.29
CA PHE A 388 -22.93 9.22 23.42
C PHE A 388 -23.17 10.55 24.15
N ASP A 389 -22.13 11.34 24.39
CA ASP A 389 -22.27 12.66 25.02
C ASP A 389 -23.07 13.64 24.15
N GLN A 390 -22.90 13.58 22.84
CA GLN A 390 -23.68 14.41 21.92
C GLN A 390 -25.13 13.96 21.82
N GLU A 391 -25.42 12.65 21.83
CA GLU A 391 -26.79 12.11 21.89
C GLU A 391 -27.50 12.54 23.14
N ARG A 392 -26.82 12.52 24.31
CA ARG A 392 -27.38 13.02 25.55
C ARG A 392 -27.70 14.52 25.47
N ARG A 393 -26.80 15.35 24.94
CA ARG A 393 -27.05 16.79 24.75
C ARG A 393 -28.18 17.04 23.77
N LEU A 394 -28.29 16.24 22.73
CA LEU A 394 -29.39 16.32 21.76
C LEU A 394 -30.73 16.04 22.43
N SER A 395 -30.78 14.99 23.27
CA SER A 395 -31.96 14.62 24.07
C SER A 395 -32.36 15.76 25.04
N GLU A 396 -31.40 16.35 25.76
CA GLU A 396 -31.66 17.48 26.66
C GLU A 396 -32.26 18.71 25.92
N ILE A 397 -31.92 18.93 24.65
CA ILE A 397 -32.43 20.06 23.87
C ILE A 397 -33.77 19.73 23.21
N ARG A 398 -33.88 18.55 22.59
CA ARG A 398 -34.96 18.22 21.67
C ARG A 398 -36.11 17.41 22.29
N ASP A 399 -35.77 16.49 23.22
CA ASP A 399 -36.75 15.55 23.69
C ASP A 399 -37.67 16.18 24.76
N ALA A 400 -38.89 15.70 24.85
CA ALA A 400 -39.90 16.17 25.81
C ALA A 400 -39.86 15.35 27.08
N ASP A 401 -40.06 15.99 28.22
CA ASP A 401 -40.44 15.28 29.45
C ASP A 401 -41.88 14.76 29.30
N LEU A 402 -42.01 13.48 29.03
CA LEU A 402 -43.32 12.84 28.80
C LEU A 402 -44.25 12.95 30.01
N ALA A 403 -43.75 13.02 31.23
CA ALA A 403 -44.60 13.18 32.42
C ALA A 403 -45.19 14.60 32.50
N GLU A 404 -44.34 15.61 32.24
CA GLU A 404 -44.80 17.02 32.20
C GLU A 404 -45.70 17.25 31.03
N SER A 405 -45.33 16.76 29.82
CA SER A 405 -46.16 16.90 28.60
C SER A 405 -47.51 16.24 28.74
N ALA A 406 -47.66 15.10 29.42
CA ALA A 406 -48.94 14.45 29.74
C ALA A 406 -49.83 15.30 30.66
N LEU A 407 -49.25 15.95 31.66
CA LEU A 407 -49.99 16.88 32.54
C LEU A 407 -50.44 18.12 31.76
N HIS A 408 -49.57 18.67 30.92
CA HIS A 408 -49.93 19.81 30.04
C HIS A 408 -51.01 19.44 29.04
N LEU A 409 -50.94 18.26 28.44
CA LEU A 409 -51.94 17.75 27.49
C LEU A 409 -53.31 17.65 28.19
N LYS A 410 -53.37 17.06 29.39
CA LYS A 410 -54.59 16.92 30.15
C LYS A 410 -55.23 18.27 30.51
N THR A 411 -54.38 19.23 30.87
CA THR A 411 -54.79 20.60 31.16
C THR A 411 -55.30 21.29 29.89
N ALA A 412 -54.64 21.11 28.76
CA ALA A 412 -55.03 21.68 27.47
C ALA A 412 -56.37 21.09 26.96
N GLU A 413 -56.61 19.79 27.13
CA GLU A 413 -57.88 19.13 26.84
C GLU A 413 -59.03 19.75 27.66
N LEU A 414 -58.86 19.94 28.99
CA LEU A 414 -59.83 20.57 29.85
C LEU A 414 -60.09 22.02 29.43
N ASN A 415 -59.04 22.80 29.17
CA ASN A 415 -59.15 24.18 28.75
C ASN A 415 -59.88 24.31 27.40
N ASN A 416 -59.59 23.43 26.44
CA ASN A 416 -60.25 23.39 25.16
C ASN A 416 -61.75 23.08 25.28
N ARG A 417 -62.08 22.06 26.12
CA ARG A 417 -63.49 21.71 26.43
C ARG A 417 -64.25 22.87 27.07
N VAL A 418 -63.64 23.52 28.08
CA VAL A 418 -64.25 24.69 28.77
C VAL A 418 -64.43 25.86 27.80
N SER A 419 -63.46 26.10 26.92
CA SER A 419 -63.51 27.15 25.92
C SER A 419 -64.64 26.94 24.90
N LEU A 420 -64.82 25.67 24.44
CA LEU A 420 -65.92 25.28 23.56
C LEU A 420 -67.30 25.45 24.27
N ASP A 421 -67.39 25.06 25.53
CA ASP A 421 -68.62 25.21 26.32
C ASP A 421 -69.00 26.70 26.56
N ALA A 422 -68.00 27.51 26.91
CA ALA A 422 -68.18 28.96 27.05
C ALA A 422 -68.55 29.63 25.73
N GLY A 423 -67.87 29.18 24.60
CA GLY A 423 -68.19 29.68 23.26
C GLY A 423 -69.62 29.35 22.81
N SER A 424 -70.08 28.13 23.08
CA SER A 424 -71.39 27.67 22.73
C SER A 424 -72.51 28.54 23.39
N ARG A 425 -72.31 28.95 24.64
CA ARG A 425 -73.23 29.82 25.39
C ARG A 425 -73.26 31.26 24.89
N LEU A 426 -72.15 31.75 24.32
CA LEU A 426 -72.09 33.11 23.76
C LEU A 426 -72.59 33.19 22.33
N ILE A 427 -72.62 32.08 21.58
CA ILE A 427 -73.09 32.02 20.19
C ILE A 427 -74.59 31.72 20.11
N GLN A 428 -75.23 31.19 21.17
CA GLN A 428 -76.67 31.02 21.18
C GLN A 428 -77.34 32.42 21.23
N PRO A 429 -77.93 32.86 20.14
CA PRO A 429 -78.74 34.06 20.20
C PRO A 429 -79.90 33.75 21.16
N SER A 430 -80.07 34.56 22.19
CA SER A 430 -81.30 34.45 23.02
C SER A 430 -82.52 34.60 22.12
N LEU A 431 -83.33 33.59 22.01
CA LEU A 431 -84.63 33.60 21.30
C LEU A 431 -85.45 34.80 21.68
N THR A 432 -85.14 35.44 22.80
CA THR A 432 -85.80 36.69 23.28
C THR A 432 -85.35 37.94 22.51
N ASP A 433 -84.16 37.95 21.81
CA ASP A 433 -83.72 39.07 20.98
C ASP A 433 -84.30 39.04 19.55
N PHE A 434 -84.95 37.94 19.12
CA PHE A 434 -85.66 37.80 17.86
C PHE A 434 -87.13 38.16 17.93
N LEU A 435 -87.69 38.26 19.16
CA LEU A 435 -89.09 38.57 19.43
C LEU A 435 -89.32 40.01 19.93
N ARG A 436 -88.35 40.91 19.80
CA ARG A 436 -88.45 42.32 20.07
C ARG A 436 -88.31 43.18 18.81
#